data_f910bc332436fbd0f0349a7f331e8d89
#
_entry.id   f910bc332436fbd0f0349a7f331e8d89
#
_cell.length_a   1.000
_cell.length_b   1.000
_cell.length_c   1.000
_cell.angle_alpha   90.00
_cell.angle_beta   90.00
_cell.angle_gamma   90.00
#
_symmetry.space_group_name_H-M   'P 1'
#
loop_
_entity.id
_entity.type
_entity.pdbx_description
1 polymer ?
#
loop_
_entity_poly.entity_id
_entity_poly.type
_entity_poly.pdbx_seq_one_letter_code
_entity_poly.pdbx_strand_id
1 'polypeptide(L)'
;MKSLKTFPMLKVLCVIALCGACSAVQRMTNTVASATALIYDLNGAPVGTAQLAQDASGVVNVEIASLTLPAGTHGIHFHQVGKCEGGTTAFSTAGGHFNPLSKEHGLQNPNGPHAGDAPNIVVPASGVARVSFSTDRVSLTPGATSLFDADGSSIVIHAGADDQMSQPAGNSGGRIACGVIKALP
;
A
#
# COMPACT_ATOMS: atom_id res chain seq x y z
N MET A 1 -30.11 -31.14 65.40
CA MET A 1 -29.28 -31.51 64.26
C MET A 1 -29.91 -30.82 63.00
N LYS A 2 -29.36 -29.71 62.52
CA LYS A 2 -29.85 -28.99 61.32
C LYS A 2 -28.78 -29.12 60.22
N SER A 3 -29.19 -29.82 59.14
CA SER A 3 -28.32 -30.04 57.96
C SER A 3 -28.09 -28.78 57.19
N LEU A 4 -26.82 -28.41 56.97
CA LEU A 4 -26.39 -27.33 56.10
C LEU A 4 -26.41 -27.83 54.65
N LYS A 5 -27.26 -27.23 53.81
CA LYS A 5 -27.26 -27.45 52.35
C LYS A 5 -26.20 -26.54 51.71
N THR A 6 -25.20 -27.16 51.13
CA THR A 6 -24.17 -26.49 50.29
C THR A 6 -24.76 -26.15 48.94
N PHE A 7 -24.70 -24.85 48.56
CA PHE A 7 -25.02 -24.38 47.20
C PHE A 7 -23.79 -24.57 46.28
N PRO A 8 -23.95 -25.04 45.04
CA PRO A 8 -22.85 -25.09 44.12
C PRO A 8 -22.56 -23.70 43.54
N MET A 9 -21.31 -23.29 43.63
CA MET A 9 -20.75 -22.10 43.00
C MET A 9 -20.82 -22.25 41.46
N LEU A 10 -21.66 -21.44 40.83
CA LEU A 10 -21.71 -21.28 39.39
C LEU A 10 -20.46 -20.52 38.92
N LYS A 11 -19.50 -21.23 38.34
CA LYS A 11 -18.34 -20.61 37.67
C LYS A 11 -18.83 -19.97 36.38
N VAL A 12 -18.99 -18.65 36.41
CA VAL A 12 -19.19 -17.87 35.20
C VAL A 12 -17.85 -17.84 34.43
N LEU A 13 -17.80 -18.58 33.34
CA LEU A 13 -16.69 -18.58 32.42
C LEU A 13 -16.79 -17.30 31.55
N CYS A 14 -16.06 -16.28 31.95
CA CYS A 14 -15.93 -15.05 31.14
C CYS A 14 -15.02 -15.36 29.95
N VAL A 15 -15.60 -15.78 28.81
CA VAL A 15 -14.87 -15.88 27.53
C VAL A 15 -14.72 -14.48 27.00
N ILE A 16 -13.58 -13.87 27.28
CA ILE A 16 -13.22 -12.55 26.73
C ILE A 16 -12.86 -12.74 25.25
N ALA A 17 -13.69 -12.20 24.38
CA ALA A 17 -13.39 -12.05 22.96
C ALA A 17 -12.26 -11.00 22.76
N LEU A 18 -11.00 -11.42 22.86
CA LEU A 18 -9.79 -10.60 22.73
C LEU A 18 -9.08 -10.78 21.37
N CYS A 19 -9.80 -11.30 20.33
CA CYS A 19 -9.13 -11.65 19.06
C CYS A 19 -8.85 -10.49 18.09
N GLY A 20 -9.47 -9.32 18.24
CA GLY A 20 -9.27 -8.21 17.29
C GLY A 20 -8.13 -7.26 17.62
N ALA A 21 -7.94 -6.96 18.90
CA ALA A 21 -6.92 -6.00 19.35
C ALA A 21 -5.50 -6.61 19.35
N CYS A 22 -5.39 -7.93 19.55
CA CYS A 22 -4.09 -8.60 19.60
C CYS A 22 -3.39 -8.64 18.24
N SER A 23 -4.14 -8.78 17.13
CA SER A 23 -3.56 -8.82 15.78
C SER A 23 -3.03 -7.46 15.32
N ALA A 24 -3.68 -6.37 15.70
CA ALA A 24 -3.21 -5.01 15.38
C ALA A 24 -1.96 -4.63 16.18
N VAL A 25 -1.92 -4.99 17.45
CA VAL A 25 -0.75 -4.75 18.33
C VAL A 25 0.44 -5.61 17.90
N GLN A 26 0.20 -6.87 17.50
CA GLN A 26 1.26 -7.77 17.02
C GLN A 26 1.89 -7.29 15.70
N ARG A 27 1.11 -6.64 14.80
CA ARG A 27 1.65 -6.05 13.57
C ARG A 27 2.59 -4.87 13.86
N MET A 28 2.28 -4.04 14.85
CA MET A 28 3.12 -2.90 15.22
C MET A 28 4.44 -3.29 15.89
N THR A 29 4.50 -4.41 16.58
CA THR A 29 5.72 -4.86 17.28
C THR A 29 6.77 -5.51 16.38
N ASN A 30 6.44 -5.87 15.13
CA ASN A 30 7.35 -6.51 14.17
C ASN A 30 7.77 -5.60 13.02
N THR A 31 7.37 -4.33 13.02
CA THR A 31 7.78 -3.36 11.99
C THR A 31 9.25 -3.00 12.18
N VAL A 32 10.06 -3.19 11.13
CA VAL A 32 11.49 -2.89 11.12
C VAL A 32 11.83 -1.60 10.38
N ALA A 33 10.93 -1.13 9.50
CA ALA A 33 11.05 0.14 8.82
C ALA A 33 9.66 0.66 8.45
N SER A 34 9.50 1.99 8.39
CA SER A 34 8.25 2.63 8.02
C SER A 34 8.47 3.83 7.12
N ALA A 35 7.46 4.13 6.31
CA ALA A 35 7.46 5.25 5.39
C ALA A 35 6.05 5.82 5.22
N THR A 36 5.97 7.02 4.66
CA THR A 36 4.70 7.68 4.31
C THR A 36 4.80 8.37 2.97
N ALA A 37 3.66 8.55 2.30
CA ALA A 37 3.55 9.38 1.12
C ALA A 37 2.24 10.17 1.17
N LEU A 38 2.33 11.50 1.20
CA LEU A 38 1.17 12.36 1.01
C LEU A 38 0.89 12.45 -0.49
N ILE A 39 -0.31 12.03 -0.89
CA ILE A 39 -0.72 11.88 -2.29
C ILE A 39 -1.50 13.11 -2.71
N TYR A 40 -1.13 13.71 -3.83
CA TYR A 40 -1.76 14.88 -4.41
C TYR A 40 -2.34 14.56 -5.79
N ASP A 41 -3.44 15.20 -6.13
CA ASP A 41 -4.01 15.19 -7.49
C ASP A 41 -3.28 16.15 -8.44
N LEU A 42 -3.80 16.27 -9.68
CA LEU A 42 -3.29 17.14 -10.72
C LEU A 42 -3.38 18.64 -10.39
N ASN A 43 -4.23 19.02 -9.44
CA ASN A 43 -4.41 20.40 -9.00
C ASN A 43 -3.55 20.73 -7.78
N GLY A 44 -2.77 19.75 -7.28
CA GLY A 44 -2.00 19.87 -6.04
C GLY A 44 -2.84 19.75 -4.78
N ALA A 45 -4.09 19.28 -4.87
CA ALA A 45 -4.93 19.02 -3.70
C ALA A 45 -4.54 17.66 -3.07
N PRO A 46 -4.42 17.58 -1.74
CA PRO A 46 -4.16 16.31 -1.08
C PRO A 46 -5.39 15.39 -1.18
N VAL A 47 -5.18 14.19 -1.69
CA VAL A 47 -6.24 13.19 -1.91
C VAL A 47 -6.11 11.95 -1.05
N GLY A 48 -4.99 11.78 -0.34
CA GLY A 48 -4.77 10.65 0.56
C GLY A 48 -3.38 10.64 1.15
N THR A 49 -3.18 9.76 2.13
CA THR A 49 -1.87 9.49 2.71
C THR A 49 -1.64 7.99 2.74
N ALA A 50 -0.58 7.54 2.08
CA ALA A 50 -0.12 6.17 2.18
C ALA A 50 0.79 6.01 3.41
N GLN A 51 0.56 4.93 4.16
CA GLN A 51 1.44 4.42 5.20
C GLN A 51 2.05 3.11 4.71
N LEU A 52 3.36 2.99 4.82
CA LEU A 52 4.09 1.78 4.44
C LEU A 52 4.81 1.25 5.69
N ALA A 53 4.70 -0.04 5.95
CA ALA A 53 5.36 -0.70 7.06
C ALA A 53 5.97 -2.01 6.61
N GLN A 54 7.29 -2.14 6.73
CA GLN A 54 8.00 -3.38 6.46
C GLN A 54 8.13 -4.19 7.75
N ASP A 55 7.76 -5.45 7.69
CA ASP A 55 7.95 -6.38 8.79
C ASP A 55 9.31 -7.11 8.74
N ALA A 56 9.60 -7.89 9.78
CA ALA A 56 10.84 -8.64 9.89
C ALA A 56 10.99 -9.77 8.84
N SER A 57 9.92 -10.16 8.15
CA SER A 57 9.96 -11.11 7.03
C SER A 57 10.31 -10.46 5.69
N GLY A 58 10.38 -9.11 5.66
CA GLY A 58 10.66 -8.33 4.46
C GLY A 58 9.40 -7.88 3.71
N VAL A 59 8.21 -8.26 4.15
CA VAL A 59 6.95 -7.85 3.51
C VAL A 59 6.62 -6.39 3.84
N VAL A 60 6.36 -5.60 2.83
CA VAL A 60 5.88 -4.21 2.94
C VAL A 60 4.36 -4.21 2.85
N ASN A 61 3.71 -3.79 3.92
CA ASN A 61 2.27 -3.54 3.98
C ASN A 61 2.00 -2.08 3.66
N VAL A 62 1.07 -1.83 2.75
CA VAL A 62 0.66 -0.49 2.31
C VAL A 62 -0.79 -0.27 2.70
N GLU A 63 -1.06 0.84 3.36
CA GLU A 63 -2.41 1.28 3.72
C GLU A 63 -2.61 2.73 3.29
N ILE A 64 -3.73 3.03 2.60
CA ILE A 64 -4.16 4.39 2.30
C ILE A 64 -5.56 4.55 2.89
N ALA A 65 -5.66 5.32 3.95
CA ALA A 65 -6.95 5.66 4.55
C ALA A 65 -7.53 6.91 3.87
N SER A 66 -8.81 6.87 3.52
CA SER A 66 -9.52 8.04 2.97
C SER A 66 -8.92 8.57 1.66
N LEU A 67 -8.59 7.67 0.72
CA LEU A 67 -8.19 8.05 -0.62
C LEU A 67 -9.41 8.61 -1.40
N THR A 68 -9.32 9.87 -1.81
CA THR A 68 -10.41 10.57 -2.52
C THR A 68 -10.04 10.75 -3.99
N LEU A 69 -10.69 9.98 -4.87
CA LEU A 69 -10.49 9.99 -6.33
C LEU A 69 -11.82 9.76 -7.04
N PRO A 70 -11.90 9.95 -8.37
CA PRO A 70 -13.06 9.53 -9.16
C PRO A 70 -13.41 8.06 -8.90
N ALA A 71 -14.69 7.74 -8.87
CA ALA A 71 -15.16 6.37 -8.71
C ALA A 71 -14.70 5.50 -9.88
N GLY A 72 -14.25 4.28 -9.59
CA GLY A 72 -13.77 3.35 -10.60
C GLY A 72 -12.66 2.43 -10.11
N THR A 73 -12.12 1.67 -11.04
CA THR A 73 -10.93 0.84 -10.82
C THR A 73 -9.70 1.56 -11.38
N HIS A 74 -8.65 1.63 -10.60
CA HIS A 74 -7.43 2.36 -10.92
C HIS A 74 -6.20 1.49 -10.70
N GLY A 75 -5.24 1.56 -11.64
CA GLY A 75 -3.88 1.06 -11.42
C GLY A 75 -3.17 1.93 -10.38
N ILE A 76 -2.39 1.29 -9.53
CA ILE A 76 -1.49 1.93 -8.57
C ILE A 76 -0.13 1.24 -8.63
N HIS A 77 0.95 2.05 -8.69
CA HIS A 77 2.29 1.50 -8.81
C HIS A 77 3.31 2.32 -8.00
N PHE A 78 4.39 1.67 -7.59
CA PHE A 78 5.59 2.38 -7.19
C PHE A 78 6.36 2.79 -8.45
N HIS A 79 6.78 4.05 -8.50
CA HIS A 79 7.57 4.63 -9.59
C HIS A 79 9.00 4.88 -9.14
N GLN A 80 9.93 4.85 -10.12
CA GLN A 80 11.37 4.78 -9.91
C GLN A 80 12.02 6.07 -9.42
N VAL A 81 11.29 7.21 -9.38
CA VAL A 81 11.85 8.50 -8.95
C VAL A 81 10.95 9.15 -7.89
N GLY A 82 11.56 9.63 -6.81
CA GLY A 82 10.89 10.33 -5.72
C GLY A 82 10.49 11.77 -6.06
N LYS A 83 9.81 11.96 -7.21
CA LYS A 83 9.31 13.25 -7.69
C LYS A 83 7.89 13.14 -8.23
N CYS A 84 7.07 14.16 -7.96
CA CYS A 84 5.68 14.23 -8.38
C CYS A 84 5.38 15.53 -9.13
N GLU A 85 6.26 15.94 -10.00
CA GLU A 85 6.10 17.16 -10.79
C GLU A 85 5.59 16.83 -12.20
N GLY A 86 4.96 17.81 -12.84
CA GLY A 86 4.62 17.76 -14.25
C GLY A 86 5.85 17.93 -15.11
N GLY A 87 5.74 17.52 -16.36
CA GLY A 87 6.69 17.75 -17.44
C GLY A 87 5.90 17.83 -18.73
N THR A 88 6.21 16.96 -19.71
CA THR A 88 5.39 16.84 -20.94
C THR A 88 4.02 16.22 -20.66
N THR A 89 3.90 15.45 -19.58
CA THR A 89 2.65 14.83 -19.09
C THR A 89 2.59 14.91 -17.57
N ALA A 90 1.41 14.72 -16.98
CA ALA A 90 1.18 14.74 -15.56
C ALA A 90 2.11 13.76 -14.83
N PHE A 91 2.76 14.24 -13.77
CA PHE A 91 3.69 13.49 -12.93
C PHE A 91 4.79 12.71 -13.68
N SER A 92 5.21 13.23 -14.86
CA SER A 92 6.21 12.55 -15.69
C SER A 92 7.58 12.44 -15.01
N THR A 93 7.88 13.32 -14.04
CA THR A 93 9.13 13.27 -13.27
C THR A 93 9.25 12.06 -12.35
N ALA A 94 8.14 11.36 -12.05
CA ALA A 94 8.16 10.10 -11.31
C ALA A 94 8.85 8.96 -12.09
N GLY A 95 9.10 9.13 -13.39
CA GLY A 95 9.72 8.09 -14.22
C GLY A 95 8.77 6.94 -14.57
N GLY A 96 9.30 5.77 -14.88
CA GLY A 96 8.56 4.52 -15.10
C GLY A 96 8.23 3.80 -13.79
N HIS A 97 7.65 2.60 -13.88
CA HIS A 97 7.47 1.73 -12.72
C HIS A 97 8.83 1.39 -12.09
N PHE A 98 8.87 1.27 -10.78
CA PHE A 98 10.07 0.84 -10.06
C PHE A 98 10.43 -0.60 -10.47
N ASN A 99 11.53 -0.75 -11.20
CA ASN A 99 11.89 -2.02 -11.84
C ASN A 99 13.41 -2.29 -11.80
N PRO A 100 14.02 -2.39 -10.62
CA PRO A 100 15.47 -2.60 -10.50
C PRO A 100 15.93 -3.97 -11.02
N LEU A 101 15.01 -4.91 -11.21
CA LEU A 101 15.29 -6.27 -11.66
C LEU A 101 15.04 -6.49 -13.15
N SER A 102 14.70 -5.44 -13.91
CA SER A 102 14.45 -5.47 -15.36
C SER A 102 13.44 -6.54 -15.80
N LYS A 103 12.34 -6.67 -15.04
CA LYS A 103 11.23 -7.56 -15.36
C LYS A 103 10.26 -6.90 -16.34
N GLU A 104 9.33 -7.66 -16.90
CA GLU A 104 8.19 -7.13 -17.63
C GLU A 104 7.08 -6.66 -16.68
N HIS A 105 6.17 -5.85 -17.20
CA HIS A 105 5.01 -5.39 -16.42
C HIS A 105 3.98 -6.50 -16.21
N GLY A 106 3.35 -6.48 -15.04
CA GLY A 106 2.09 -7.14 -14.76
C GLY A 106 2.18 -8.33 -13.82
N LEU A 107 1.28 -8.34 -12.83
CA LEU A 107 1.20 -9.43 -11.83
C LEU A 107 0.77 -10.77 -12.42
N GLN A 108 0.17 -10.76 -13.63
CA GLN A 108 -0.25 -11.95 -14.36
C GLN A 108 0.72 -12.33 -15.50
N ASN A 109 1.75 -11.51 -15.73
CA ASN A 109 2.75 -11.75 -16.76
C ASN A 109 3.78 -12.79 -16.29
N PRO A 110 4.02 -13.89 -17.03
CA PRO A 110 5.00 -14.90 -16.62
C PRO A 110 6.45 -14.40 -16.58
N ASN A 111 6.78 -13.30 -17.28
CA ASN A 111 8.10 -12.66 -17.27
C ASN A 111 8.18 -11.46 -16.27
N GLY A 112 7.07 -11.14 -15.64
CA GLY A 112 6.93 -10.07 -14.66
C GLY A 112 6.92 -10.59 -13.22
N PRO A 113 6.39 -9.78 -12.32
CA PRO A 113 6.09 -8.35 -12.50
C PRO A 113 7.29 -7.44 -12.30
N HIS A 114 7.16 -6.13 -12.58
CA HIS A 114 8.04 -5.11 -11.99
C HIS A 114 7.97 -5.16 -10.46
N ALA A 115 9.02 -4.75 -9.79
CA ALA A 115 8.98 -4.65 -8.33
C ALA A 115 7.89 -3.67 -7.85
N GLY A 116 7.63 -2.62 -8.63
CA GLY A 116 6.65 -1.59 -8.32
C GLY A 116 5.20 -1.90 -8.71
N ASP A 117 4.92 -3.02 -9.37
CA ASP A 117 3.56 -3.37 -9.74
C ASP A 117 2.72 -3.76 -8.51
N ALA A 118 1.46 -3.33 -8.49
CA ALA A 118 0.53 -3.62 -7.40
C ALA A 118 -0.87 -3.99 -7.91
N PRO A 119 -1.71 -4.60 -7.08
CA PRO A 119 -3.11 -4.85 -7.45
C PRO A 119 -3.85 -3.55 -7.72
N ASN A 120 -4.83 -3.60 -8.63
CA ASN A 120 -5.75 -2.48 -8.83
C ASN A 120 -6.47 -2.11 -7.53
N ILE A 121 -6.77 -0.83 -7.40
CA ILE A 121 -7.61 -0.29 -6.34
C ILE A 121 -9.01 0.03 -6.87
N VAL A 122 -10.02 -0.07 -6.00
CA VAL A 122 -11.40 0.26 -6.35
C VAL A 122 -11.84 1.44 -5.48
N VAL A 123 -12.23 2.53 -6.15
CA VAL A 123 -12.83 3.69 -5.52
C VAL A 123 -14.36 3.57 -5.69
N PRO A 124 -15.12 3.50 -4.60
CA PRO A 124 -16.58 3.35 -4.66
C PRO A 124 -17.25 4.63 -5.17
N ALA A 125 -18.55 4.54 -5.47
CA ALA A 125 -19.34 5.69 -5.93
C ALA A 125 -19.35 6.89 -4.98
N SER A 126 -19.03 6.69 -3.71
CA SER A 126 -18.83 7.79 -2.73
C SER A 126 -17.58 8.63 -3.01
N GLY A 127 -16.68 8.17 -3.87
CA GLY A 127 -15.40 8.81 -4.18
C GLY A 127 -14.34 8.69 -3.08
N VAL A 128 -14.59 7.92 -2.01
CA VAL A 128 -13.64 7.73 -0.90
C VAL A 128 -13.36 6.25 -0.71
N ALA A 129 -12.10 5.85 -0.89
CA ALA A 129 -11.64 4.48 -0.75
C ALA A 129 -10.72 4.30 0.47
N ARG A 130 -10.74 3.08 1.03
CA ARG A 130 -9.68 2.55 1.87
C ARG A 130 -8.94 1.48 1.08
N VAL A 131 -7.62 1.64 0.95
CA VAL A 131 -6.77 0.75 0.17
C VAL A 131 -5.82 0.02 1.11
N SER A 132 -5.66 -1.28 0.92
CA SER A 132 -4.61 -2.06 1.59
C SER A 132 -4.12 -3.17 0.69
N PHE A 133 -2.80 -3.33 0.61
CA PHE A 133 -2.15 -4.48 -0.05
C PHE A 133 -0.78 -4.73 0.58
N SER A 134 -0.19 -5.89 0.27
CA SER A 134 1.14 -6.26 0.74
C SER A 134 2.00 -6.71 -0.43
N THR A 135 3.31 -6.47 -0.35
CA THR A 135 4.28 -6.92 -1.35
C THR A 135 5.63 -7.22 -0.70
N ASP A 136 6.30 -8.22 -1.23
CA ASP A 136 7.69 -8.61 -0.89
C ASP A 136 8.70 -8.21 -1.98
N ARG A 137 8.22 -7.51 -3.03
CA ARG A 137 9.03 -7.12 -4.19
C ARG A 137 9.78 -5.80 -4.03
N VAL A 138 9.40 -4.99 -3.04
CA VAL A 138 10.07 -3.74 -2.66
C VAL A 138 10.53 -3.80 -1.22
N SER A 139 11.47 -2.92 -0.85
CA SER A 139 11.99 -2.84 0.52
C SER A 139 12.01 -1.38 1.00
N LEU A 140 11.80 -1.19 2.32
CA LEU A 140 12.04 0.08 3.02
C LEU A 140 13.42 0.11 3.72
N THR A 141 14.18 -0.98 3.60
CA THR A 141 15.57 -1.09 4.10
C THR A 141 16.55 -1.11 2.93
N PRO A 142 17.84 -0.81 3.14
CA PRO A 142 18.84 -0.82 2.08
C PRO A 142 18.91 -2.16 1.34
N GLY A 143 19.03 -2.13 0.02
CA GLY A 143 19.08 -3.31 -0.84
C GLY A 143 18.73 -3.01 -2.29
N ALA A 144 18.79 -4.02 -3.15
CA ALA A 144 18.55 -3.88 -4.59
C ALA A 144 17.10 -3.44 -4.94
N THR A 145 16.15 -3.71 -4.07
CA THR A 145 14.72 -3.35 -4.25
C THR A 145 14.27 -2.25 -3.29
N SER A 146 15.23 -1.48 -2.72
CA SER A 146 14.93 -0.39 -1.80
C SER A 146 14.20 0.75 -2.51
N LEU A 147 13.07 1.20 -1.93
CA LEU A 147 12.37 2.42 -2.37
C LEU A 147 13.14 3.70 -1.99
N PHE A 148 14.26 3.58 -1.28
CA PHE A 148 15.15 4.67 -0.86
C PHE A 148 16.52 4.55 -1.53
N ASP A 149 16.53 4.32 -2.84
CA ASP A 149 17.72 4.42 -3.67
C ASP A 149 18.16 5.90 -3.90
N ALA A 150 19.06 6.16 -4.84
CA ALA A 150 19.69 7.48 -4.99
C ALA A 150 18.72 8.61 -5.33
N ASP A 151 17.65 8.32 -6.07
CA ASP A 151 16.62 9.30 -6.51
C ASP A 151 15.25 9.07 -5.85
N GLY A 152 15.16 8.07 -4.98
CA GLY A 152 13.97 7.74 -4.21
C GLY A 152 12.86 7.19 -5.08
N SER A 153 11.67 7.04 -4.49
CA SER A 153 10.51 6.47 -5.18
C SER A 153 9.24 7.25 -4.88
N SER A 154 8.22 7.05 -5.70
CA SER A 154 6.89 7.63 -5.51
C SER A 154 5.79 6.58 -5.72
N ILE A 155 4.61 6.85 -5.17
CA ILE A 155 3.37 6.14 -5.51
C ILE A 155 2.64 6.96 -6.57
N VAL A 156 2.23 6.30 -7.66
CA VAL A 156 1.42 6.92 -8.72
C VAL A 156 0.13 6.12 -8.88
N ILE A 157 -0.99 6.85 -9.02
CA ILE A 157 -2.31 6.29 -9.30
C ILE A 157 -2.74 6.73 -10.69
N HIS A 158 -3.32 5.80 -11.45
CA HIS A 158 -3.68 5.96 -12.84
C HIS A 158 -5.18 6.15 -13.05
N ALA A 159 -5.56 6.68 -14.22
CA ALA A 159 -6.95 7.01 -14.56
C ALA A 159 -7.83 5.77 -14.76
N GLY A 160 -7.27 4.67 -15.19
CA GLY A 160 -7.96 3.42 -15.49
C GLY A 160 -7.39 2.22 -14.76
N ALA A 161 -8.05 1.09 -14.92
CA ALA A 161 -7.58 -0.19 -14.43
C ALA A 161 -6.30 -0.62 -15.18
N ASP A 162 -5.38 -1.22 -14.44
CA ASP A 162 -4.26 -1.96 -14.98
C ASP A 162 -4.75 -3.36 -15.42
N ASP A 163 -4.46 -3.76 -16.66
CA ASP A 163 -4.81 -5.09 -17.17
C ASP A 163 -3.86 -6.20 -16.66
N GLN A 164 -2.82 -5.84 -15.93
CA GLN A 164 -1.83 -6.71 -15.29
C GLN A 164 -1.00 -7.57 -16.27
N MET A 165 -0.89 -7.15 -17.52
CA MET A 165 -0.23 -7.90 -18.60
C MET A 165 0.49 -7.01 -19.61
N SER A 166 -0.18 -5.96 -20.11
CA SER A 166 0.29 -5.16 -21.24
C SER A 166 1.46 -4.25 -20.88
N GLN A 167 2.47 -4.23 -21.76
CA GLN A 167 3.64 -3.37 -21.56
C GLN A 167 3.33 -1.92 -21.97
N PRO A 168 3.96 -0.93 -21.34
CA PRO A 168 4.82 -1.03 -20.15
C PRO A 168 4.07 -0.85 -18.82
N ALA A 169 2.75 -0.63 -18.81
CA ALA A 169 1.99 -0.18 -17.64
C ALA A 169 0.53 -0.64 -17.61
N GLY A 170 0.22 -1.79 -18.23
CA GLY A 170 -1.10 -2.43 -18.16
C GLY A 170 -2.25 -1.60 -18.73
N ASN A 171 -2.00 -0.74 -19.72
CA ASN A 171 -3.02 0.13 -20.30
C ASN A 171 -3.78 0.99 -19.28
N SER A 172 -3.19 1.26 -18.11
CA SER A 172 -3.82 1.94 -16.96
C SER A 172 -4.13 3.42 -17.21
N GLY A 173 -3.74 3.95 -18.34
CA GLY A 173 -4.05 5.33 -18.75
C GLY A 173 -3.15 6.39 -18.10
N GLY A 174 -3.62 7.64 -18.09
CA GLY A 174 -2.88 8.78 -17.56
C GLY A 174 -2.70 8.71 -16.05
N ARG A 175 -1.70 9.42 -15.53
CA ARG A 175 -1.44 9.54 -14.09
C ARG A 175 -2.37 10.61 -13.51
N ILE A 176 -3.10 10.30 -12.43
CA ILE A 176 -4.08 11.22 -11.83
C ILE A 176 -3.71 11.65 -10.42
N ALA A 177 -2.86 10.90 -9.73
CA ALA A 177 -2.36 11.27 -8.41
C ALA A 177 -0.94 10.72 -8.18
N CYS A 178 -0.16 11.41 -7.36
CA CYS A 178 1.22 11.06 -7.05
C CYS A 178 1.60 11.48 -5.64
N GLY A 179 2.41 10.65 -4.95
CA GLY A 179 2.98 10.95 -3.64
C GLY A 179 4.41 10.46 -3.52
N VAL A 180 5.32 11.34 -3.12
CA VAL A 180 6.73 10.98 -2.87
C VAL A 180 6.82 10.20 -1.57
N ILE A 181 7.51 9.05 -1.60
CA ILE A 181 7.71 8.19 -0.43
C ILE A 181 8.83 8.79 0.44
N LYS A 182 8.55 8.94 1.72
CA LYS A 182 9.48 9.47 2.73
C LYS A 182 9.63 8.47 3.87
N ALA A 183 10.88 8.15 4.24
CA ALA A 183 11.13 7.34 5.42
C ALA A 183 10.62 8.04 6.68
N LEU A 184 10.09 7.26 7.60
CA LEU A 184 9.80 7.72 8.97
C LEU A 184 10.98 7.35 9.88
N PRO A 185 11.26 8.20 10.90
CA PRO A 185 12.34 7.93 11.85
C PRO A 185 12.09 6.70 12.70
#